data_c15fe550a3d158053b35d2c7f07b6c1e
#
_entry.id   c15fe550a3d158053b35d2c7f07b6c1e
#
_cell.length_a   1.000
_cell.length_b   1.000
_cell.length_c   1.000
_cell.angle_alpha   90.00
_cell.angle_beta   90.00
_cell.angle_gamma   90.00
#
_symmetry.space_group_name_H-M   'P 1'
#
loop_
_entity.id
_entity.type
_entity.pdbx_description
1 polymer ?
#
loop_
_entity_poly.entity_id
_entity_poly.type
_entity_poly.pdbx_seq_one_letter_code
_entity_poly.pdbx_strand_id
1 'polypeptide(L)'
;MTATPYRLSFTTGGIFAHESAMLAEIYLRTRDWQQSRNQVRTENLLQVRTAAAALRISKEVVARLEHLSIAELECVRDSSAREQGYVLWAAICRRYQFIREFAVEILREYFITLRQVINLKDFDAFFNGKAMWHEELDKTALSTQNKLRQNLFRMMREADLISSEFAIQPTMMTPRIATLLSQHGRDAFLVFPMVDVEIDKWLQPGSVR
;
A
#
# COMPACT_ATOMS: atom_id res chain seq x y z
N MET A 1 9.09 18.97 -19.93
CA MET A 1 8.15 18.91 -18.79
C MET A 1 8.85 18.11 -17.70
N THR A 2 9.14 18.72 -16.55
CA THR A 2 9.75 18.01 -15.42
C THR A 2 8.69 17.11 -14.79
N ALA A 3 8.98 15.81 -14.66
CA ALA A 3 8.09 14.86 -13.99
C ALA A 3 7.91 15.28 -12.51
N THR A 4 6.71 15.01 -11.95
CA THR A 4 6.46 15.28 -10.54
C THR A 4 7.36 14.39 -9.67
N PRO A 5 8.14 14.94 -8.71
CA PRO A 5 9.06 14.16 -7.91
C PRO A 5 8.35 13.07 -7.08
N TYR A 6 8.96 11.88 -7.01
CA TYR A 6 8.47 10.80 -6.16
C TYR A 6 8.67 11.10 -4.68
N ARG A 7 7.65 10.75 -3.91
CA ARG A 7 7.78 10.69 -2.45
C ARG A 7 8.42 9.36 -2.05
N LEU A 8 9.62 9.39 -1.47
CA LEU A 8 10.39 8.21 -1.09
C LEU A 8 10.37 7.92 0.43
N SER A 9 9.43 8.50 1.17
CA SER A 9 9.39 8.37 2.64
C SER A 9 8.94 7.00 3.16
N PHE A 10 8.71 6.00 2.30
CA PHE A 10 8.35 4.63 2.69
C PHE A 10 9.54 3.78 3.19
N THR A 11 10.52 4.44 3.81
CA THR A 11 11.64 3.79 4.51
C THR A 11 11.24 3.20 5.88
N THR A 12 10.01 3.46 6.34
CA THR A 12 9.50 3.01 7.63
C THR A 12 8.56 1.82 7.46
N GLY A 13 9.04 0.63 7.80
CA GLY A 13 8.27 -0.60 8.04
C GLY A 13 7.45 -1.16 6.88
N GLY A 14 6.52 -2.06 7.23
CA GLY A 14 5.60 -2.74 6.33
C GLY A 14 4.25 -2.01 6.14
N ILE A 15 3.14 -2.77 6.01
CA ILE A 15 1.79 -2.20 5.85
C ILE A 15 1.21 -1.64 7.15
N PHE A 16 1.76 -2.03 8.31
CA PHE A 16 1.29 -1.59 9.64
C PHE A 16 -0.20 -1.92 9.90
N ALA A 17 -0.61 -3.16 9.66
CA ALA A 17 -2.01 -3.58 9.76
C ALA A 17 -2.61 -3.29 11.14
N HIS A 18 -1.93 -3.71 12.21
CA HIS A 18 -2.38 -3.50 13.59
C HIS A 18 -2.45 -2.01 13.96
N GLU A 19 -1.40 -1.25 13.68
CA GLU A 19 -1.32 0.18 13.94
C GLU A 19 -2.36 0.96 13.13
N SER A 20 -2.63 0.51 11.90
CA SER A 20 -3.64 1.11 11.03
C SER A 20 -5.05 0.88 11.56
N ALA A 21 -5.39 -0.35 12.01
CA ALA A 21 -6.69 -0.65 12.60
C ALA A 21 -6.94 0.19 13.85
N MET A 22 -5.94 0.30 14.72
CA MET A 22 -6.02 1.10 15.95
C MET A 22 -6.22 2.59 15.66
N LEU A 23 -5.45 3.17 14.73
CA LEU A 23 -5.59 4.57 14.35
C LEU A 23 -6.91 4.84 13.62
N ALA A 24 -7.38 3.91 12.77
CA ALA A 24 -8.67 3.99 12.12
C ALA A 24 -9.82 3.99 13.14
N GLU A 25 -9.79 3.10 14.14
CA GLU A 25 -10.79 3.05 15.23
C GLU A 25 -10.89 4.38 15.98
N ILE A 26 -9.76 4.95 16.38
CA ILE A 26 -9.75 6.23 17.09
C ILE A 26 -10.27 7.36 16.18
N TYR A 27 -9.81 7.41 14.93
CA TYR A 27 -10.25 8.42 13.97
C TYR A 27 -11.74 8.33 13.65
N LEU A 28 -12.30 7.14 13.48
CA LEU A 28 -13.73 6.96 13.22
C LEU A 28 -14.61 7.53 14.34
N ARG A 29 -14.11 7.54 15.58
CA ARG A 29 -14.76 8.11 16.75
C ARG A 29 -14.51 9.62 16.89
N THR A 30 -13.28 10.09 16.67
CA THR A 30 -12.88 11.49 16.94
C THR A 30 -13.00 12.41 15.74
N ARG A 31 -12.91 11.86 14.53
CA ARG A 31 -12.83 12.57 13.25
C ARG A 31 -11.65 13.56 13.15
N ASP A 32 -10.63 13.36 13.98
CA ASP A 32 -9.44 14.20 14.06
C ASP A 32 -8.18 13.34 14.09
N TRP A 33 -7.35 13.42 13.04
CA TRP A 33 -6.09 12.71 12.93
C TRP A 33 -5.04 13.17 13.94
N GLN A 34 -5.04 14.45 14.29
CA GLN A 34 -4.09 14.99 15.27
C GLN A 34 -4.42 14.45 16.66
N GLN A 35 -5.69 14.44 17.02
CA GLN A 35 -6.17 13.85 18.27
C GLN A 35 -5.88 12.35 18.30
N SER A 36 -6.15 11.62 17.22
CA SER A 36 -5.88 10.18 17.10
C SER A 36 -4.39 9.87 17.32
N ARG A 37 -3.50 10.63 16.69
CA ARG A 37 -2.04 10.47 16.88
C ARG A 37 -1.59 10.81 18.31
N ASN A 38 -2.15 11.84 18.90
CA ASN A 38 -1.83 12.22 20.27
C ASN A 38 -2.25 11.13 21.25
N GLN A 39 -3.48 10.60 21.12
CA GLN A 39 -3.98 9.52 21.97
C GLN A 39 -3.08 8.28 21.88
N VAL A 40 -2.78 7.81 20.67
CA VAL A 40 -1.90 6.65 20.44
C VAL A 40 -0.53 6.81 21.11
N ARG A 41 0.01 8.04 21.10
CA ARG A 41 1.32 8.33 21.69
C ARG A 41 1.28 8.43 23.23
N THR A 42 0.30 9.17 23.77
CA THR A 42 0.19 9.40 25.24
C THR A 42 -0.14 8.12 25.98
N GLU A 43 -0.97 7.25 25.39
CA GLU A 43 -1.37 5.97 25.97
C GLU A 43 -0.44 4.81 25.56
N ASN A 44 0.64 5.09 24.78
CA ASN A 44 1.58 4.12 24.22
C ASN A 44 0.89 2.89 23.57
N LEU A 45 -0.22 3.12 22.85
CA LEU A 45 -1.03 2.06 22.27
C LEU A 45 -0.26 1.22 21.22
N LEU A 46 0.74 1.80 20.55
CA LEU A 46 1.60 1.07 19.61
C LEU A 46 2.61 0.14 20.28
N GLN A 47 2.71 0.17 21.61
CA GLN A 47 3.64 -0.66 22.41
C GLN A 47 5.09 -0.63 21.91
N VAL A 48 5.54 0.52 21.42
CA VAL A 48 6.91 0.70 20.91
C VAL A 48 7.84 1.21 22.01
N ARG A 49 9.12 0.86 21.88
CA ARG A 49 10.13 1.13 22.92
C ARG A 49 10.43 2.62 23.12
N THR A 50 10.22 3.46 22.09
CA THR A 50 10.63 4.87 22.14
C THR A 50 9.55 5.80 21.61
N ALA A 51 9.41 6.98 22.22
CA ALA A 51 8.51 8.03 21.75
C ALA A 51 8.83 8.47 20.30
N ALA A 52 10.10 8.45 19.91
CA ALA A 52 10.52 8.77 18.54
C ALA A 52 10.00 7.72 17.52
N ALA A 53 10.00 6.42 17.88
CA ALA A 53 9.42 5.38 17.06
C ALA A 53 7.89 5.54 16.95
N ALA A 54 7.20 5.80 18.08
CA ALA A 54 5.76 6.05 18.09
C ALA A 54 5.38 7.23 17.18
N LEU A 55 6.13 8.33 17.27
CA LEU A 55 5.92 9.50 16.43
C LEU A 55 6.08 9.19 14.94
N ARG A 56 7.16 8.49 14.57
CA ARG A 56 7.46 8.16 13.17
C ARG A 56 6.42 7.20 12.60
N ILE A 57 6.07 6.14 13.32
CA ILE A 57 5.08 5.15 12.87
C ILE A 57 3.70 5.79 12.76
N SER A 58 3.22 6.48 13.80
CA SER A 58 1.90 7.10 13.77
C SER A 58 1.77 8.16 12.67
N LYS A 59 2.85 8.94 12.41
CA LYS A 59 2.90 9.90 11.30
C LYS A 59 2.78 9.21 9.94
N GLU A 60 3.52 8.11 9.74
CA GLU A 60 3.52 7.37 8.49
C GLU A 60 2.17 6.68 8.25
N VAL A 61 1.62 6.02 9.28
CA VAL A 61 0.33 5.32 9.17
C VAL A 61 -0.80 6.31 8.89
N VAL A 62 -0.92 7.39 9.64
CA VAL A 62 -1.95 8.42 9.38
C VAL A 62 -1.84 8.97 7.98
N ALA A 63 -0.63 9.28 7.53
CA ALA A 63 -0.43 9.80 6.18
C ALA A 63 -0.83 8.84 5.05
N ARG A 64 -0.91 7.53 5.30
CA ARG A 64 -1.50 6.54 4.38
C ARG A 64 -3.01 6.50 4.52
N LEU A 65 -3.52 6.46 5.75
CA LEU A 65 -4.95 6.37 6.05
C LEU A 65 -5.74 7.60 5.59
N GLU A 66 -5.13 8.78 5.52
CA GLU A 66 -5.73 10.01 4.96
C GLU A 66 -6.16 9.88 3.48
N HIS A 67 -5.66 8.86 2.77
CA HIS A 67 -6.07 8.53 1.39
C HIS A 67 -7.27 7.57 1.33
N LEU A 68 -7.84 7.19 2.47
CA LEU A 68 -8.97 6.27 2.57
C LEU A 68 -10.28 7.01 2.87
N SER A 69 -11.36 6.56 2.25
CA SER A 69 -12.73 6.94 2.60
C SER A 69 -13.12 6.39 3.98
N ILE A 70 -14.20 6.90 4.55
CA ILE A 70 -14.74 6.39 5.82
C ILE A 70 -15.06 4.90 5.75
N ALA A 71 -15.68 4.45 4.67
CA ALA A 71 -16.01 3.04 4.48
C ALA A 71 -14.76 2.14 4.36
N GLU A 72 -13.68 2.64 3.75
CA GLU A 72 -12.41 1.95 3.70
C GLU A 72 -11.72 1.90 5.08
N LEU A 73 -11.82 2.97 5.89
CA LEU A 73 -11.33 3.00 7.27
C LEU A 73 -12.10 2.02 8.17
N GLU A 74 -13.42 1.91 8.00
CA GLU A 74 -14.24 0.89 8.67
C GLU A 74 -13.80 -0.52 8.27
N CYS A 75 -13.49 -0.73 7.00
CA CYS A 75 -12.94 -1.99 6.53
C CYS A 75 -11.57 -2.30 7.16
N VAL A 76 -10.66 -1.31 7.24
CA VAL A 76 -9.37 -1.48 7.92
C VAL A 76 -9.52 -1.88 9.38
N ARG A 77 -10.56 -1.38 10.07
CA ARG A 77 -10.84 -1.67 11.47
C ARG A 77 -11.35 -3.10 11.71
N ASP A 78 -12.30 -3.58 10.90
CA ASP A 78 -13.15 -4.73 11.24
C ASP A 78 -13.20 -5.88 10.21
N SER A 79 -12.32 -5.85 9.20
CA SER A 79 -12.28 -6.91 8.18
C SER A 79 -11.25 -8.01 8.48
N SER A 80 -11.26 -9.05 7.66
CA SER A 80 -10.23 -10.10 7.70
C SER A 80 -8.84 -9.53 7.40
N ALA A 81 -7.79 -10.20 7.88
CA ALA A 81 -6.40 -9.76 7.65
C ALA A 81 -6.07 -9.57 6.16
N ARG A 82 -6.64 -10.41 5.29
CA ARG A 82 -6.45 -10.31 3.83
C ARG A 82 -7.13 -9.04 3.26
N GLU A 83 -8.38 -8.81 3.61
CA GLU A 83 -9.12 -7.63 3.15
C GLU A 83 -8.48 -6.33 3.65
N GLN A 84 -8.07 -6.31 4.92
CA GLN A 84 -7.32 -5.23 5.51
C GLN A 84 -6.02 -4.97 4.74
N GLY A 85 -5.27 -6.04 4.40
CA GLY A 85 -4.05 -5.96 3.59
C GLY A 85 -4.29 -5.30 2.23
N TYR A 86 -5.39 -5.64 1.55
CA TYR A 86 -5.73 -5.06 0.25
C TYR A 86 -6.09 -3.57 0.34
N VAL A 87 -6.89 -3.17 1.34
CA VAL A 87 -7.22 -1.75 1.53
C VAL A 87 -5.99 -0.93 1.88
N LEU A 88 -5.12 -1.45 2.76
CA LEU A 88 -3.87 -0.78 3.12
C LEU A 88 -2.88 -0.71 1.96
N TRP A 89 -2.81 -1.74 1.11
CA TRP A 89 -2.02 -1.70 -0.13
C TRP A 89 -2.53 -0.62 -1.08
N ALA A 90 -3.85 -0.52 -1.27
CA ALA A 90 -4.44 0.54 -2.09
C ALA A 90 -4.09 1.94 -1.54
N ALA A 91 -4.17 2.14 -0.21
CA ALA A 91 -3.77 3.39 0.44
C ALA A 91 -2.29 3.73 0.21
N ILE A 92 -1.40 2.74 0.30
CA ILE A 92 0.03 2.88 0.02
C ILE A 92 0.25 3.30 -1.43
N CYS A 93 -0.41 2.66 -2.39
CA CYS A 93 -0.31 2.99 -3.81
C CYS A 93 -0.86 4.39 -4.12
N ARG A 94 -1.92 4.84 -3.45
CA ARG A 94 -2.45 6.21 -3.59
C ARG A 94 -1.48 7.25 -3.04
N ARG A 95 -0.77 6.94 -1.98
CA ARG A 95 0.21 7.85 -1.37
C ARG A 95 1.54 7.89 -2.10
N TYR A 96 2.02 6.77 -2.60
CA TYR A 96 3.35 6.59 -3.17
C TYR A 96 3.27 6.23 -4.64
N GLN A 97 3.41 7.24 -5.52
CA GLN A 97 3.35 7.04 -6.97
C GLN A 97 4.39 6.03 -7.47
N PHE A 98 5.60 6.02 -6.89
CA PHE A 98 6.63 5.03 -7.21
C PHE A 98 6.15 3.59 -6.94
N ILE A 99 5.49 3.34 -5.80
CA ILE A 99 4.94 2.03 -5.45
C ILE A 99 3.78 1.66 -6.38
N ARG A 100 2.90 2.63 -6.69
CA ARG A 100 1.79 2.43 -7.63
C ARG A 100 2.29 2.01 -9.01
N GLU A 101 3.29 2.71 -9.54
CA GLU A 101 3.86 2.38 -10.84
C GLU A 101 4.55 1.02 -10.83
N PHE A 102 5.30 0.68 -9.78
CA PHE A 102 5.87 -0.66 -9.62
C PHE A 102 4.79 -1.75 -9.58
N ALA A 103 3.69 -1.50 -8.89
CA ALA A 103 2.56 -2.43 -8.83
C ALA A 103 1.92 -2.66 -10.20
N VAL A 104 1.77 -1.60 -11.00
CA VAL A 104 1.15 -1.70 -12.34
C VAL A 104 2.13 -2.27 -13.36
N GLU A 105 3.34 -1.71 -13.44
CA GLU A 105 4.30 -1.99 -14.51
C GLU A 105 5.11 -3.28 -14.28
N ILE A 106 5.23 -3.74 -13.03
CA ILE A 106 6.00 -4.95 -12.69
C ILE A 106 5.10 -6.04 -12.10
N LEU A 107 4.46 -5.78 -10.94
CA LEU A 107 3.70 -6.84 -10.25
C LEU A 107 2.54 -7.36 -11.11
N ARG A 108 1.68 -6.46 -11.59
CA ARG A 108 0.52 -6.83 -12.41
C ARG A 108 0.93 -7.30 -13.80
N GLU A 109 1.87 -6.61 -14.46
CA GLU A 109 2.35 -6.99 -15.80
C GLU A 109 2.93 -8.41 -15.80
N TYR A 110 3.72 -8.77 -14.78
CA TYR A 110 4.22 -10.12 -14.64
C TYR A 110 3.09 -11.14 -14.44
N PHE A 111 2.08 -10.80 -13.65
CA PHE A 111 0.94 -11.67 -13.43
C PHE A 111 0.16 -11.94 -14.75
N ILE A 112 -0.15 -10.91 -15.53
CA ILE A 112 -0.90 -11.08 -16.79
C ILE A 112 -0.09 -11.74 -17.89
N THR A 113 1.24 -11.61 -17.87
CA THR A 113 2.16 -12.29 -18.80
C THR A 113 2.63 -13.66 -18.30
N LEU A 114 2.00 -14.18 -17.22
CA LEU A 114 2.28 -15.49 -16.63
C LEU A 114 3.71 -15.66 -16.10
N ARG A 115 4.41 -14.58 -15.82
CA ARG A 115 5.67 -14.60 -15.08
C ARG A 115 5.37 -14.74 -13.59
N GLN A 116 5.67 -15.90 -13.04
CA GLN A 116 5.20 -16.29 -11.71
C GLN A 116 5.99 -15.65 -10.54
N VAL A 117 7.21 -15.21 -10.78
CA VAL A 117 8.12 -14.75 -9.71
C VAL A 117 8.61 -13.34 -9.99
N ILE A 118 8.57 -12.52 -8.97
CA ILE A 118 9.17 -11.18 -8.92
C ILE A 118 10.39 -11.23 -8.00
N ASN A 119 11.51 -10.63 -8.38
CA ASN A 119 12.74 -10.69 -7.60
C ASN A 119 13.36 -9.31 -7.33
N LEU A 120 14.37 -9.26 -6.49
CA LEU A 120 15.00 -8.00 -6.09
C LEU A 120 15.62 -7.22 -7.27
N LYS A 121 16.09 -7.94 -8.30
CA LYS A 121 16.67 -7.32 -9.51
C LYS A 121 15.60 -6.61 -10.34
N ASP A 122 14.34 -7.06 -10.29
CA ASP A 122 13.24 -6.39 -10.99
C ASP A 122 12.99 -5.00 -10.38
N PHE A 123 13.12 -4.87 -9.04
CA PHE A 123 13.10 -3.55 -8.39
C PHE A 123 14.28 -2.69 -8.84
N ASP A 124 15.49 -3.24 -8.85
CA ASP A 124 16.68 -2.48 -9.20
C ASP A 124 16.61 -1.98 -10.65
N ALA A 125 16.14 -2.82 -11.57
CA ALA A 125 15.92 -2.44 -12.98
C ALA A 125 14.85 -1.34 -13.11
N PHE A 126 13.72 -1.49 -12.41
CA PHE A 126 12.65 -0.48 -12.38
C PHE A 126 13.15 0.85 -11.79
N PHE A 127 13.82 0.80 -10.63
CA PHE A 127 14.37 1.98 -9.97
C PHE A 127 15.33 2.74 -10.90
N ASN A 128 16.29 2.03 -11.51
CA ASN A 128 17.27 2.63 -12.41
C ASN A 128 16.60 3.20 -13.68
N GLY A 129 15.59 2.53 -14.23
CA GLY A 129 14.81 3.04 -15.34
C GLY A 129 14.10 4.36 -15.02
N LYS A 130 13.46 4.45 -13.84
CA LYS A 130 12.81 5.68 -13.38
C LYS A 130 13.82 6.79 -13.03
N ALA A 131 15.00 6.46 -12.50
CA ALA A 131 16.06 7.41 -12.16
C ALA A 131 16.54 8.23 -13.37
N MET A 132 16.39 7.72 -14.60
CA MET A 132 16.72 8.46 -15.83
C MET A 132 15.88 9.75 -16.00
N TRP A 133 14.71 9.82 -15.36
CA TRP A 133 13.76 10.93 -15.48
C TRP A 133 13.43 11.60 -14.14
N HIS A 134 13.93 11.05 -13.03
CA HIS A 134 13.62 11.46 -11.66
C HIS A 134 14.92 11.68 -10.88
N GLU A 135 15.34 12.94 -10.80
CA GLU A 135 16.61 13.33 -10.17
C GLU A 135 16.69 12.93 -8.67
N GLU A 136 15.54 12.89 -7.98
CA GLU A 136 15.47 12.45 -6.59
C GLU A 136 15.82 10.96 -6.42
N LEU A 137 15.58 10.12 -7.43
CA LEU A 137 16.02 8.72 -7.44
C LEU A 137 17.52 8.62 -7.70
N ASP A 138 18.02 9.35 -8.69
CA ASP A 138 19.44 9.35 -9.03
C ASP A 138 20.32 9.80 -7.86
N LYS A 139 19.86 10.77 -7.06
CA LYS A 139 20.53 11.24 -5.84
C LYS A 139 20.36 10.34 -4.61
N THR A 140 19.60 9.24 -4.73
CA THR A 140 19.32 8.37 -3.60
C THR A 140 20.52 7.50 -3.26
N ALA A 141 21.00 7.56 -2.00
CA ALA A 141 22.08 6.70 -1.53
C ALA A 141 21.71 5.21 -1.62
N LEU A 142 22.68 4.35 -1.95
CA LEU A 142 22.48 2.90 -2.11
C LEU A 142 21.83 2.24 -0.86
N SER A 143 22.20 2.69 0.34
CA SER A 143 21.59 2.21 1.59
C SER A 143 20.09 2.54 1.67
N THR A 144 19.68 3.72 1.19
CA THR A 144 18.28 4.11 1.12
C THR A 144 17.54 3.31 0.04
N GLN A 145 18.11 3.14 -1.15
CA GLN A 145 17.55 2.30 -2.20
C GLN A 145 17.30 0.87 -1.70
N ASN A 146 18.29 0.27 -1.03
CA ASN A 146 18.16 -1.06 -0.42
C ASN A 146 17.03 -1.11 0.61
N LYS A 147 16.84 -0.05 1.40
CA LYS A 147 15.76 0.05 2.38
C LYS A 147 14.38 0.16 1.72
N LEU A 148 14.26 0.98 0.68
CA LEU A 148 13.04 1.10 -0.10
C LEU A 148 12.64 -0.23 -0.72
N ARG A 149 13.60 -0.94 -1.32
CA ARG A 149 13.40 -2.29 -1.88
C ARG A 149 12.90 -3.27 -0.83
N GLN A 150 13.60 -3.38 0.29
CA GLN A 150 13.19 -4.29 1.39
C GLN A 150 11.78 -4.00 1.88
N ASN A 151 11.44 -2.72 2.06
CA ASN A 151 10.13 -2.33 2.55
C ASN A 151 9.02 -2.59 1.50
N LEU A 152 9.26 -2.34 0.22
CA LEU A 152 8.28 -2.63 -0.83
C LEU A 152 7.96 -4.13 -0.88
N PHE A 153 8.98 -4.99 -0.90
CA PHE A 153 8.78 -6.45 -0.90
C PHE A 153 8.10 -6.93 0.39
N ARG A 154 8.42 -6.32 1.54
CA ARG A 154 7.73 -6.59 2.79
C ARG A 154 6.25 -6.21 2.70
N MET A 155 5.92 -5.02 2.20
CA MET A 155 4.54 -4.56 2.03
C MET A 155 3.73 -5.48 1.11
N MET A 156 4.31 -5.92 -0.02
CA MET A 156 3.64 -6.86 -0.93
C MET A 156 3.37 -8.21 -0.26
N ARG A 157 4.30 -8.74 0.54
CA ARG A 157 4.08 -10.00 1.29
C ARG A 157 3.00 -9.83 2.36
N GLU A 158 3.06 -8.77 3.14
CA GLU A 158 2.09 -8.49 4.19
C GLU A 158 0.68 -8.22 3.63
N ALA A 159 0.60 -7.76 2.36
CA ALA A 159 -0.65 -7.60 1.62
C ALA A 159 -1.09 -8.87 0.86
N ASP A 160 -0.44 -10.01 1.05
CA ASP A 160 -0.75 -11.30 0.40
C ASP A 160 -0.70 -11.23 -1.15
N LEU A 161 0.18 -10.37 -1.71
CA LEU A 161 0.37 -10.20 -3.15
C LEU A 161 1.55 -11.03 -3.69
N ILE A 162 2.49 -11.38 -2.83
CA ILE A 162 3.60 -12.30 -3.13
C ILE A 162 3.84 -13.24 -1.94
N SER A 163 4.34 -14.45 -2.23
CA SER A 163 4.75 -15.42 -1.19
C SER A 163 6.11 -15.07 -0.55
N SER A 164 6.53 -15.87 0.44
CA SER A 164 7.89 -15.81 1.01
C SER A 164 8.98 -16.03 -0.02
N GLU A 165 8.72 -16.84 -1.04
CA GLU A 165 9.59 -17.17 -2.17
C GLU A 165 9.43 -16.20 -3.35
N PHE A 166 8.73 -15.07 -3.14
CA PHE A 166 8.46 -14.04 -4.14
C PHE A 166 7.60 -14.50 -5.32
N ALA A 167 6.85 -15.60 -5.19
CA ALA A 167 5.85 -15.97 -6.18
C ALA A 167 4.64 -15.03 -6.09
N ILE A 168 4.21 -14.50 -7.24
CA ILE A 168 3.04 -13.60 -7.32
C ILE A 168 1.79 -14.40 -6.98
N GLN A 169 0.96 -13.85 -6.09
CA GLN A 169 -0.29 -14.45 -5.65
C GLN A 169 -1.47 -13.75 -6.35
N PRO A 170 -2.39 -14.50 -6.97
CA PRO A 170 -3.61 -13.91 -7.51
C PRO A 170 -4.44 -13.26 -6.41
N THR A 171 -5.00 -12.10 -6.67
CA THR A 171 -5.82 -11.39 -5.69
C THR A 171 -7.16 -12.07 -5.52
N MET A 172 -7.48 -12.50 -4.30
CA MET A 172 -8.78 -13.08 -3.93
C MET A 172 -9.74 -11.96 -3.50
N MET A 173 -10.21 -11.19 -4.50
CA MET A 173 -11.07 -10.04 -4.26
C MET A 173 -12.44 -10.47 -3.73
N THR A 174 -12.87 -9.87 -2.59
CA THR A 174 -14.23 -10.07 -2.07
C THR A 174 -15.18 -8.99 -2.61
N PRO A 175 -16.50 -9.24 -2.63
CA PRO A 175 -17.47 -8.23 -3.03
C PRO A 175 -17.34 -6.92 -2.23
N ARG A 176 -17.06 -7.01 -0.92
CA ARG A 176 -16.85 -5.84 -0.05
C ARG A 176 -15.70 -4.98 -0.55
N ILE A 177 -14.54 -5.59 -0.79
CA ILE A 177 -13.35 -4.86 -1.26
C ILE A 177 -13.55 -4.32 -2.68
N ALA A 178 -14.15 -5.12 -3.57
CA ALA A 178 -14.45 -4.70 -4.92
C ALA A 178 -15.36 -3.47 -4.94
N THR A 179 -16.41 -3.43 -4.10
CA THR A 179 -17.28 -2.26 -3.95
C THR A 179 -16.52 -1.01 -3.50
N LEU A 180 -15.62 -1.15 -2.51
CA LEU A 180 -14.81 -0.03 -2.03
C LEU A 180 -13.88 0.50 -3.13
N LEU A 181 -13.18 -0.39 -3.82
CA LEU A 181 -12.24 -0.01 -4.87
C LEU A 181 -12.95 0.57 -6.11
N SER A 182 -14.13 0.06 -6.48
CA SER A 182 -14.88 0.55 -7.65
C SER A 182 -15.26 2.03 -7.55
N GLN A 183 -15.40 2.57 -6.33
CA GLN A 183 -15.65 4.00 -6.11
C GLN A 183 -14.48 4.89 -6.63
N HIS A 184 -13.30 4.31 -6.81
CA HIS A 184 -12.11 4.97 -7.34
C HIS A 184 -11.83 4.61 -8.81
N GLY A 185 -12.77 3.91 -9.46
CA GLY A 185 -12.68 3.50 -10.86
C GLY A 185 -11.71 2.35 -11.12
N ARG A 186 -11.52 2.04 -12.41
CA ARG A 186 -10.67 0.93 -12.88
C ARG A 186 -9.25 0.98 -12.35
N ASP A 187 -8.68 2.17 -12.26
CA ASP A 187 -7.29 2.41 -11.84
C ASP A 187 -6.97 1.88 -10.44
N ALA A 188 -7.98 1.79 -9.56
CA ALA A 188 -7.81 1.25 -8.22
C ALA A 188 -7.54 -0.28 -8.22
N PHE A 189 -7.94 -0.99 -9.26
CA PHE A 189 -7.70 -2.42 -9.40
C PHE A 189 -6.35 -2.75 -10.06
N LEU A 190 -5.80 -1.82 -10.84
CA LEU A 190 -4.55 -2.06 -11.59
C LEU A 190 -3.32 -2.27 -10.70
N VAL A 191 -3.40 -1.93 -9.41
CA VAL A 191 -2.31 -2.13 -8.44
C VAL A 191 -2.29 -3.56 -7.86
N PHE A 192 -3.20 -4.42 -8.31
CA PHE A 192 -3.32 -5.81 -7.86
C PHE A 192 -3.00 -6.79 -8.99
N PRO A 193 -2.45 -7.97 -8.68
CA PRO A 193 -2.28 -9.07 -9.66
C PRO A 193 -3.64 -9.67 -10.04
N MET A 194 -4.30 -9.01 -11.00
CA MET A 194 -5.62 -9.37 -11.53
C MET A 194 -5.63 -9.21 -13.05
N VAL A 195 -6.38 -10.06 -13.74
CA VAL A 195 -6.62 -9.93 -15.19
C VAL A 195 -7.76 -8.94 -15.49
N ASP A 196 -7.74 -8.35 -16.68
CA ASP A 196 -8.74 -7.34 -17.07
C ASP A 196 -10.18 -7.85 -17.01
N VAL A 197 -10.40 -9.10 -17.40
CA VAL A 197 -11.75 -9.73 -17.35
C VAL A 197 -12.32 -9.78 -15.93
N GLU A 198 -11.48 -10.00 -14.92
CA GLU A 198 -11.92 -9.97 -13.51
C GLU A 198 -12.23 -8.55 -13.06
N ILE A 199 -11.41 -7.58 -13.44
CA ILE A 199 -11.66 -6.15 -13.13
C ILE A 199 -12.99 -5.71 -13.76
N ASP A 200 -13.24 -6.07 -15.02
CA ASP A 200 -14.47 -5.71 -15.72
C ASP A 200 -15.72 -6.28 -15.06
N LYS A 201 -15.63 -7.52 -14.53
CA LYS A 201 -16.72 -8.10 -13.73
C LYS A 201 -17.07 -7.24 -12.51
N TRP A 202 -16.08 -6.76 -11.78
CA TRP A 202 -16.29 -5.95 -10.58
C TRP A 202 -16.80 -4.53 -10.87
N LEU A 203 -16.56 -4.02 -12.08
CA LEU A 203 -17.01 -2.70 -12.52
C LEU A 203 -18.41 -2.68 -13.15
N GLN A 204 -18.98 -3.85 -13.47
CA GLN A 204 -20.33 -3.94 -14.06
C GLN A 204 -21.40 -3.58 -13.03
N PRO A 205 -22.39 -2.75 -13.38
CA PRO A 205 -23.54 -2.47 -12.52
C PRO A 205 -24.27 -3.77 -12.15
N GLY A 206 -24.36 -4.07 -10.84
CA GLY A 206 -25.08 -5.26 -10.35
C GLY A 206 -24.22 -6.50 -10.08
N SER A 207 -22.89 -6.45 -10.26
CA SER A 207 -21.98 -7.58 -9.98
C SER A 207 -21.76 -7.84 -8.48
N VAL A 208 -22.19 -6.92 -7.64
CA VAL A 208 -22.05 -6.99 -6.17
C VAL A 208 -23.44 -7.20 -5.57
N ARG A 209 -23.92 -8.46 -5.61
CA ARG A 209 -25.07 -8.94 -4.81
C ARG A 209 -24.63 -10.02 -3.85
#